data_f4ef3d191486a3dc6b2025e16c6b53f1
#
_entry.id   f4ef3d191486a3dc6b2025e16c6b53f1
#
_cell.length_a   1.000
_cell.length_b   1.000
_cell.length_c   1.000
_cell.angle_alpha   90.00
_cell.angle_beta   90.00
_cell.angle_gamma   90.00
#
_symmetry.space_group_name_H-M   'P 1'
#
loop_
_entity.id
_entity.type
_entity.pdbx_description
1 polymer ?
#
loop_
_entity_poly.entity_id
_entity_poly.type
_entity_poly.pdbx_seq_one_letter_code
_entity_poly.pdbx_strand_id
1 'polypeptide(L)'
;MTMTKERPTPAPRAPKVNALGLDRNEYKGRDSTLCKGCGHDSISQRIINAAWDLGLDQTQVIKLSGIGCSSKTPAYFLGASHGFNAVHGRMPSVATGALIANRSLVAVGVSGDGDTASIGIGQFKHAVRRNVPVVYIVENNGVYGLTKGQFSATSDKGQVLKYAGVNHLPSLDICLEALAANATFVARSFAGDAKQVEALLKAALSHRGMAVLDIISPCVTFNNHETSNKSYPWGKEHEIPMHELNFVPKFEQIEIDEYDDEREVQLHDGSWIKLKKLSTDHDPTDKMSAFRILEEAHREQKLLTGLFYINTDQPDMIELLNMVDTPLAHLSEVDTRPSRAALQQIMAEL
;
A
#
# COMPACT_ATOMS: atom_id res chain seq x y z
N MET A 1 31.20 -52.35 -22.51
CA MET A 1 31.11 -51.66 -21.19
C MET A 1 31.13 -50.16 -21.47
N THR A 2 29.98 -49.53 -21.49
CA THR A 2 29.84 -48.10 -21.73
C THR A 2 29.83 -47.42 -20.36
N MET A 3 30.88 -46.70 -20.03
CA MET A 3 30.96 -45.87 -18.79
C MET A 3 30.05 -44.67 -18.95
N THR A 4 28.95 -44.64 -18.23
CA THR A 4 28.13 -43.45 -18.04
C THR A 4 28.87 -42.46 -17.15
N LYS A 5 29.33 -41.34 -17.75
CA LYS A 5 29.85 -40.21 -16.97
C LYS A 5 28.70 -39.58 -16.19
N GLU A 6 28.69 -39.75 -14.88
CA GLU A 6 27.81 -38.97 -13.99
C GLU A 6 28.16 -37.48 -14.13
N ARG A 7 27.14 -36.66 -14.44
CA ARG A 7 27.29 -35.21 -14.36
C ARG A 7 27.47 -34.79 -12.90
N PRO A 8 28.47 -33.97 -12.57
CA PRO A 8 28.62 -33.48 -11.21
C PRO A 8 27.36 -32.67 -10.81
N THR A 9 26.80 -32.99 -9.66
CA THR A 9 25.71 -32.22 -9.04
C THR A 9 26.19 -30.80 -8.82
N PRO A 10 25.48 -29.75 -9.31
CA PRO A 10 25.89 -28.38 -9.06
C PRO A 10 25.92 -28.11 -7.56
N ALA A 11 26.98 -27.46 -7.10
CA ALA A 11 27.11 -27.02 -5.71
C ALA A 11 25.90 -26.17 -5.32
N PRO A 12 25.35 -26.30 -4.09
CA PRO A 12 24.24 -25.48 -3.65
C PRO A 12 24.63 -24.00 -3.77
N ARG A 13 23.81 -23.20 -4.46
CA ARG A 13 24.00 -21.75 -4.53
C ARG A 13 23.92 -21.20 -3.09
N ALA A 14 24.88 -20.33 -2.75
CA ALA A 14 24.80 -19.57 -1.50
C ALA A 14 23.43 -18.88 -1.38
N PRO A 15 22.81 -18.85 -0.20
CA PRO A 15 21.53 -18.21 -0.01
C PRO A 15 21.65 -16.72 -0.40
N LYS A 16 20.68 -16.23 -1.17
CA LYS A 16 20.62 -14.82 -1.53
C LYS A 16 20.13 -14.06 -0.28
N VAL A 17 20.95 -13.16 0.24
CA VAL A 17 20.64 -12.32 1.39
C VAL A 17 20.50 -10.86 0.98
N ASN A 18 19.74 -10.07 1.74
CA ASN A 18 19.58 -8.63 1.53
C ASN A 18 20.70 -7.81 2.18
N ALA A 19 20.57 -6.48 2.18
CA ALA A 19 21.53 -5.56 2.76
C ALA A 19 21.77 -5.74 4.28
N LEU A 20 20.81 -6.38 4.99
CA LEU A 20 20.94 -6.73 6.42
C LEU A 20 21.53 -8.13 6.64
N GLY A 21 21.89 -8.86 5.58
CA GLY A 21 22.37 -10.23 5.65
C GLY A 21 21.25 -11.27 5.91
N LEU A 22 19.98 -10.93 5.77
CA LEU A 22 18.83 -11.77 6.05
C LEU A 22 18.32 -12.48 4.79
N ASP A 23 17.93 -13.77 4.94
CA ASP A 23 17.24 -14.52 3.90
C ASP A 23 15.78 -14.04 3.77
N ARG A 24 15.22 -14.14 2.56
CA ARG A 24 13.83 -13.72 2.31
C ARG A 24 12.80 -14.47 3.16
N ASN A 25 13.08 -15.71 3.53
CA ASN A 25 12.17 -16.48 4.38
C ASN A 25 12.03 -15.93 5.79
N GLU A 26 13.01 -15.16 6.26
CA GLU A 26 12.93 -14.49 7.57
C GLU A 26 11.89 -13.35 7.58
N TYR A 27 11.50 -12.85 6.38
CA TYR A 27 10.43 -11.86 6.23
C TYR A 27 9.03 -12.47 6.14
N LYS A 28 8.91 -13.79 6.18
CA LYS A 28 7.60 -14.45 6.23
C LYS A 28 6.98 -14.31 7.61
N GLY A 29 5.66 -14.27 7.64
CA GLY A 29 4.86 -14.42 8.85
C GLY A 29 4.34 -15.86 9.01
N ARG A 30 3.12 -15.96 9.52
CA ARG A 30 2.41 -17.23 9.65
C ARG A 30 1.91 -17.74 8.29
N ASP A 31 1.59 -19.03 8.21
CA ASP A 31 0.92 -19.59 7.05
C ASP A 31 -0.44 -18.95 6.84
N SER A 32 -0.79 -18.71 5.56
CA SER A 32 -2.06 -18.10 5.19
C SER A 32 -3.25 -19.01 5.50
N THR A 33 -4.32 -18.41 6.03
CA THR A 33 -5.62 -19.04 6.22
C THR A 33 -6.68 -18.49 5.28
N LEU A 34 -6.27 -17.78 4.22
CA LEU A 34 -7.15 -17.29 3.18
C LEU A 34 -7.58 -18.41 2.22
N CYS A 35 -8.57 -18.12 1.38
CA CYS A 35 -9.02 -19.06 0.36
C CYS A 35 -7.90 -19.30 -0.66
N LYS A 36 -7.76 -20.54 -1.13
CA LYS A 36 -6.77 -20.88 -2.16
C LYS A 36 -7.02 -20.07 -3.43
N GLY A 37 -6.01 -19.34 -3.91
CA GLY A 37 -6.10 -18.46 -5.07
C GLY A 37 -6.64 -17.06 -4.76
N CYS A 38 -6.83 -16.71 -3.50
CA CYS A 38 -7.19 -15.35 -3.07
C CYS A 38 -6.13 -14.34 -3.50
N GLY A 39 -6.53 -13.21 -4.05
CA GLY A 39 -5.62 -12.14 -4.46
C GLY A 39 -4.78 -11.56 -3.31
N HIS A 40 -5.31 -11.55 -2.10
CA HIS A 40 -4.61 -11.07 -0.90
C HIS A 40 -3.34 -11.85 -0.60
N ASP A 41 -3.30 -13.17 -0.91
CA ASP A 41 -2.08 -13.97 -0.75
C ASP A 41 -0.96 -13.53 -1.69
N SER A 42 -1.31 -13.19 -2.94
CA SER A 42 -0.35 -12.64 -3.90
C SER A 42 0.24 -11.33 -3.39
N ILE A 43 -0.60 -10.43 -2.87
CA ILE A 43 -0.18 -9.13 -2.31
C ILE A 43 0.76 -9.33 -1.13
N SER A 44 0.43 -10.23 -0.19
CA SER A 44 1.28 -10.55 0.97
C SER A 44 2.67 -11.00 0.55
N GLN A 45 2.78 -11.81 -0.52
CA GLN A 45 4.09 -12.24 -1.05
C GLN A 45 4.87 -11.06 -1.68
N ARG A 46 4.19 -10.10 -2.30
CA ARG A 46 4.86 -8.90 -2.86
C ARG A 46 5.33 -7.95 -1.77
N ILE A 47 4.59 -7.82 -0.66
CA ILE A 47 5.04 -7.07 0.52
C ILE A 47 6.33 -7.68 1.11
N ILE A 48 6.40 -9.01 1.22
CA ILE A 48 7.61 -9.71 1.67
C ILE A 48 8.79 -9.41 0.76
N ASN A 49 8.60 -9.50 -0.56
CA ASN A 49 9.66 -9.23 -1.53
C ASN A 49 10.13 -7.78 -1.45
N ALA A 50 9.21 -6.82 -1.48
CA ALA A 50 9.54 -5.40 -1.44
C ALA A 50 10.30 -5.02 -0.15
N ALA A 51 9.83 -5.50 1.01
CA ALA A 51 10.48 -5.25 2.29
C ALA A 51 11.88 -5.87 2.37
N TRP A 52 12.04 -7.09 1.83
CA TRP A 52 13.32 -7.77 1.79
C TRP A 52 14.31 -7.08 0.84
N ASP A 53 13.88 -6.73 -0.37
CA ASP A 53 14.70 -6.04 -1.37
C ASP A 53 15.19 -4.67 -0.86
N LEU A 54 14.33 -3.94 -0.13
CA LEU A 54 14.69 -2.66 0.50
C LEU A 54 15.52 -2.83 1.77
N GLY A 55 15.72 -4.04 2.26
CA GLY A 55 16.44 -4.30 3.51
C GLY A 55 15.77 -3.67 4.72
N LEU A 56 14.43 -3.67 4.80
CA LEU A 56 13.72 -3.10 5.94
C LEU A 56 14.00 -3.91 7.21
N ASP A 57 14.40 -3.22 8.28
CA ASP A 57 14.44 -3.84 9.60
C ASP A 57 13.02 -4.05 10.12
N GLN A 58 12.61 -5.32 10.22
CA GLN A 58 11.26 -5.68 10.63
C GLN A 58 10.89 -5.15 12.02
N THR A 59 11.87 -4.95 12.92
CA THR A 59 11.64 -4.43 14.27
C THR A 59 11.26 -2.94 14.27
N GLN A 60 11.58 -2.23 13.19
CA GLN A 60 11.18 -0.84 12.96
C GLN A 60 9.86 -0.71 12.19
N VAL A 61 9.23 -1.82 11.80
CA VAL A 61 7.96 -1.81 11.08
C VAL A 61 6.79 -2.04 12.04
N ILE A 62 5.78 -1.19 11.91
CA ILE A 62 4.47 -1.39 12.53
C ILE A 62 3.45 -1.79 11.45
N LYS A 63 2.82 -2.95 11.63
CA LYS A 63 1.76 -3.45 10.74
C LYS A 63 0.41 -3.14 11.34
N LEU A 64 -0.49 -2.59 10.52
CA LEU A 64 -1.81 -2.19 10.95
C LEU A 64 -2.87 -2.82 10.06
N SER A 65 -4.02 -3.16 10.63
CA SER A 65 -5.17 -3.63 9.86
C SER A 65 -6.48 -3.20 10.51
N GLY A 66 -7.53 -3.24 9.70
CA GLY A 66 -8.91 -3.12 10.16
C GLY A 66 -9.58 -4.47 10.36
N ILE A 67 -10.77 -4.69 9.81
CA ILE A 67 -11.55 -5.93 9.90
C ILE A 67 -11.91 -6.42 8.50
N GLY A 68 -11.93 -7.73 8.31
CA GLY A 68 -12.25 -8.39 7.05
C GLY A 68 -11.22 -9.45 6.68
N CYS A 69 -11.26 -9.98 5.46
CA CYS A 69 -10.26 -10.94 4.97
C CYS A 69 -8.86 -10.32 4.93
N SER A 70 -8.76 -9.07 4.47
CA SER A 70 -7.53 -8.26 4.43
C SER A 70 -6.91 -8.05 5.81
N SER A 71 -7.68 -8.05 6.89
CA SER A 71 -7.15 -7.89 8.24
C SER A 71 -6.30 -9.07 8.72
N LYS A 72 -6.36 -10.20 8.03
CA LYS A 72 -5.52 -11.38 8.30
C LYS A 72 -4.13 -11.25 7.69
N THR A 73 -3.99 -10.52 6.57
CA THR A 73 -2.76 -10.50 5.78
C THR A 73 -1.54 -9.98 6.53
N PRO A 74 -1.62 -9.00 7.47
CA PRO A 74 -0.48 -8.62 8.29
C PRO A 74 0.12 -9.75 9.16
N ALA A 75 -0.61 -10.83 9.39
CA ALA A 75 -0.06 -12.01 10.07
C ALA A 75 0.85 -12.86 9.16
N TYR A 76 0.78 -12.69 7.82
CA TYR A 76 1.45 -13.54 6.85
C TYR A 76 2.79 -12.99 6.34
N PHE A 77 3.12 -11.75 6.67
CA PHE A 77 4.38 -11.10 6.30
C PHE A 77 5.04 -10.46 7.53
N LEU A 78 6.36 -10.21 7.44
CA LEU A 78 7.17 -9.51 8.43
C LEU A 78 6.91 -10.03 9.86
N GLY A 79 7.22 -11.31 10.09
CA GLY A 79 6.89 -12.01 11.34
C GLY A 79 7.47 -11.40 12.61
N ALA A 80 8.60 -10.69 12.51
CA ALA A 80 9.27 -10.02 13.63
C ALA A 80 8.77 -8.57 13.88
N SER A 81 7.82 -8.07 13.06
CA SER A 81 7.25 -6.73 13.22
C SER A 81 6.15 -6.68 14.28
N HIS A 82 5.95 -5.49 14.87
CA HIS A 82 4.80 -5.21 15.71
C HIS A 82 3.52 -5.11 14.88
N GLY A 83 2.38 -5.52 15.44
CA GLY A 83 1.10 -5.50 14.72
C GLY A 83 -0.05 -5.02 15.59
N PHE A 84 -0.92 -4.17 15.01
CA PHE A 84 -2.18 -3.75 15.60
C PHE A 84 -3.34 -4.07 14.67
N ASN A 85 -4.31 -4.82 15.17
CA ASN A 85 -5.59 -5.01 14.52
C ASN A 85 -6.60 -4.03 15.14
N ALA A 86 -7.01 -3.01 14.37
CA ALA A 86 -7.96 -2.02 14.81
C ALA A 86 -9.40 -2.51 14.68
N VAL A 87 -10.35 -1.86 15.35
CA VAL A 87 -11.76 -2.03 15.05
C VAL A 87 -12.09 -1.52 13.64
N HIS A 88 -13.22 -1.94 13.10
CA HIS A 88 -13.63 -1.69 11.71
C HIS A 88 -13.50 -0.22 11.31
N GLY A 89 -12.75 0.06 10.23
CA GLY A 89 -12.55 1.38 9.67
C GLY A 89 -11.68 2.32 10.52
N ARG A 90 -10.97 1.83 11.55
CA ARG A 90 -10.18 2.68 12.47
C ARG A 90 -8.67 2.53 12.34
N MET A 91 -8.20 1.71 11.40
CA MET A 91 -6.76 1.55 11.13
C MET A 91 -6.04 2.90 10.93
N PRO A 92 -6.57 3.89 10.16
CA PRO A 92 -5.89 5.17 9.96
C PRO A 92 -5.67 5.97 11.26
N SER A 93 -6.61 5.87 12.21
CA SER A 93 -6.51 6.53 13.51
C SER A 93 -5.44 5.88 14.39
N VAL A 94 -5.36 4.54 14.39
CA VAL A 94 -4.32 3.79 15.12
C VAL A 94 -2.95 4.08 14.52
N ALA A 95 -2.82 4.12 13.18
CA ALA A 95 -1.60 4.49 12.49
C ALA A 95 -1.12 5.90 12.90
N THR A 96 -2.04 6.87 12.90
CA THR A 96 -1.75 8.24 13.34
C THR A 96 -1.19 8.26 14.76
N GLY A 97 -1.85 7.58 15.70
CA GLY A 97 -1.40 7.52 17.10
C GLY A 97 -0.06 6.84 17.29
N ALA A 98 0.19 5.73 16.58
CA ALA A 98 1.44 5.00 16.65
C ALA A 98 2.63 5.84 16.16
N LEU A 99 2.46 6.57 15.04
CA LEU A 99 3.49 7.43 14.47
C LEU A 99 3.73 8.71 15.32
N ILE A 100 2.69 9.23 15.98
CA ILE A 100 2.85 10.30 16.97
C ILE A 100 3.64 9.79 18.18
N ALA A 101 3.40 8.56 18.61
CA ALA A 101 4.13 7.98 19.73
C ALA A 101 5.60 7.64 19.40
N ASN A 102 5.86 7.25 18.15
CA ASN A 102 7.21 6.94 17.67
C ASN A 102 7.33 7.20 16.16
N ARG A 103 7.91 8.35 15.82
CA ARG A 103 8.11 8.78 14.42
C ARG A 103 9.14 7.96 13.63
N SER A 104 9.96 7.16 14.30
CA SER A 104 10.99 6.32 13.63
C SER A 104 10.41 5.06 12.99
N LEU A 105 9.16 4.73 13.25
CA LEU A 105 8.51 3.53 12.72
C LEU A 105 8.12 3.71 11.25
N VAL A 106 8.30 2.62 10.49
CA VAL A 106 7.72 2.46 9.14
C VAL A 106 6.34 1.84 9.29
N ALA A 107 5.30 2.57 8.94
CA ALA A 107 3.93 2.09 9.08
C ALA A 107 3.39 1.48 7.78
N VAL A 108 2.95 0.22 7.85
CA VAL A 108 2.29 -0.50 6.75
C VAL A 108 0.90 -0.91 7.19
N GLY A 109 -0.12 -0.28 6.61
CA GLY A 109 -1.52 -0.55 6.88
C GLY A 109 -2.18 -1.35 5.76
N VAL A 110 -2.85 -2.45 6.08
CA VAL A 110 -3.63 -3.24 5.12
C VAL A 110 -5.09 -3.24 5.52
N SER A 111 -5.96 -2.84 4.61
CA SER A 111 -7.39 -2.74 4.81
C SER A 111 -8.14 -3.27 3.60
N GLY A 112 -9.37 -3.75 3.80
CA GLY A 112 -10.27 -4.06 2.68
C GLY A 112 -10.98 -2.81 2.18
N ASP A 113 -11.54 -2.92 1.00
CA ASP A 113 -12.33 -1.87 0.37
C ASP A 113 -13.58 -1.50 1.20
N GLY A 114 -14.30 -2.48 1.73
CA GLY A 114 -15.42 -2.24 2.62
C GLY A 114 -15.02 -1.61 3.96
N ASP A 115 -13.90 -2.04 4.53
CA ASP A 115 -13.34 -1.47 5.75
C ASP A 115 -12.92 -0.01 5.54
N THR A 116 -12.30 0.29 4.40
CA THR A 116 -11.81 1.63 4.03
C THR A 116 -12.95 2.54 3.55
N ALA A 117 -13.63 2.16 2.47
CA ALA A 117 -14.53 3.05 1.73
C ALA A 117 -15.95 3.08 2.27
N SER A 118 -16.44 2.01 2.94
CA SER A 118 -17.77 2.04 3.55
C SER A 118 -17.70 2.57 4.99
N ILE A 119 -16.97 1.88 5.87
CA ILE A 119 -17.00 2.16 7.32
C ILE A 119 -15.97 3.22 7.69
N GLY A 120 -14.78 3.16 7.08
CA GLY A 120 -13.62 3.96 7.44
C GLY A 120 -13.39 5.22 6.63
N ILE A 121 -14.27 5.58 5.67
CA ILE A 121 -14.01 6.66 4.71
C ILE A 121 -13.64 8.00 5.36
N GLY A 122 -14.28 8.37 6.46
CA GLY A 122 -13.95 9.58 7.20
C GLY A 122 -12.55 9.52 7.83
N GLN A 123 -12.18 8.36 8.42
CA GLN A 123 -10.85 8.16 9.01
C GLN A 123 -9.77 8.14 7.93
N PHE A 124 -10.03 7.46 6.81
CA PHE A 124 -9.16 7.42 5.64
C PHE A 124 -8.89 8.84 5.12
N LYS A 125 -9.94 9.61 4.79
CA LYS A 125 -9.80 10.99 4.27
C LYS A 125 -9.06 11.91 5.23
N HIS A 126 -9.30 11.80 6.53
CA HIS A 126 -8.60 12.61 7.51
C HIS A 126 -7.12 12.23 7.69
N ALA A 127 -6.76 10.94 7.57
CA ALA A 127 -5.36 10.52 7.56
C ALA A 127 -4.64 11.00 6.29
N VAL A 128 -5.28 10.84 5.13
CA VAL A 128 -4.78 11.37 3.85
C VAL A 128 -4.55 12.89 3.93
N ARG A 129 -5.55 13.65 4.36
CA ARG A 129 -5.47 15.12 4.48
C ARG A 129 -4.33 15.60 5.39
N ARG A 130 -4.01 14.80 6.43
CA ARG A 130 -2.90 15.10 7.35
C ARG A 130 -1.56 14.62 6.82
N ASN A 131 -1.53 13.95 5.69
CA ASN A 131 -0.34 13.32 5.11
C ASN A 131 0.38 12.41 6.14
N VAL A 132 -0.37 11.54 6.82
CA VAL A 132 0.18 10.60 7.80
C VAL A 132 1.15 9.66 7.08
N PRO A 133 2.43 9.52 7.49
CA PRO A 133 3.41 8.72 6.77
C PRO A 133 3.15 7.21 6.92
N VAL A 134 2.17 6.71 6.18
CA VAL A 134 1.76 5.29 6.17
C VAL A 134 1.59 4.80 4.74
N VAL A 135 2.13 3.61 4.47
CA VAL A 135 1.80 2.86 3.25
C VAL A 135 0.43 2.20 3.47
N TYR A 136 -0.60 2.78 2.87
CA TYR A 136 -1.99 2.36 3.03
C TYR A 136 -2.41 1.49 1.85
N ILE A 137 -2.45 0.20 2.06
CA ILE A 137 -2.79 -0.80 1.04
C ILE A 137 -4.26 -1.17 1.19
N VAL A 138 -5.04 -0.98 0.13
CA VAL A 138 -6.41 -1.46 0.05
C VAL A 138 -6.45 -2.72 -0.81
N GLU A 139 -6.78 -3.85 -0.19
CA GLU A 139 -7.03 -5.11 -0.88
C GLU A 139 -8.49 -5.14 -1.35
N ASN A 140 -8.72 -4.59 -2.55
CA ASN A 140 -10.03 -4.27 -3.10
C ASN A 140 -10.62 -5.45 -3.88
N ASN A 141 -11.62 -6.10 -3.32
CA ASN A 141 -12.34 -7.20 -3.96
C ASN A 141 -13.82 -6.90 -4.25
N GLY A 142 -14.31 -5.69 -3.94
CA GLY A 142 -15.68 -5.26 -4.18
C GLY A 142 -16.72 -5.97 -3.31
N VAL A 143 -16.32 -6.58 -2.16
CA VAL A 143 -17.24 -7.36 -1.34
C VAL A 143 -16.72 -7.54 0.09
N TYR A 144 -17.63 -7.60 1.06
CA TYR A 144 -17.30 -8.11 2.39
C TYR A 144 -17.25 -9.65 2.36
N GLY A 145 -16.08 -10.21 2.03
CA GLY A 145 -15.92 -11.67 1.85
C GLY A 145 -15.97 -12.45 3.16
N LEU A 146 -15.41 -11.92 4.26
CA LEU A 146 -15.35 -12.59 5.56
C LEU A 146 -16.73 -12.87 6.14
N THR A 147 -17.69 -11.97 5.92
CA THR A 147 -19.08 -12.05 6.38
C THR A 147 -20.02 -12.69 5.37
N LYS A 148 -19.46 -13.40 4.37
CA LYS A 148 -20.16 -14.24 3.37
C LYS A 148 -20.84 -13.48 2.22
N GLY A 149 -20.33 -12.29 1.85
CA GLY A 149 -20.68 -11.65 0.57
C GLY A 149 -21.79 -10.59 0.69
N GLN A 150 -21.49 -9.48 1.35
CA GLN A 150 -22.27 -8.25 1.25
C GLN A 150 -21.56 -7.28 0.29
N PHE A 151 -22.30 -6.35 -0.30
CA PHE A 151 -21.73 -5.29 -1.13
C PHE A 151 -20.85 -4.35 -0.27
N SER A 152 -19.70 -4.01 -0.78
CA SER A 152 -18.89 -2.91 -0.26
C SER A 152 -19.20 -1.62 -1.03
N ALA A 153 -18.64 -0.49 -0.60
CA ALA A 153 -18.81 0.77 -1.32
C ALA A 153 -18.12 0.78 -2.70
N THR A 154 -17.18 -0.13 -2.96
CA THR A 154 -16.52 -0.29 -4.26
C THR A 154 -17.18 -1.34 -5.16
N SER A 155 -18.30 -1.95 -4.73
CA SER A 155 -19.07 -2.91 -5.54
C SER A 155 -19.66 -2.24 -6.76
N ASP A 156 -19.58 -2.91 -7.90
CA ASP A 156 -20.09 -2.37 -9.17
C ASP A 156 -21.60 -2.23 -9.15
N LYS A 157 -22.12 -1.16 -9.78
CA LYS A 157 -23.56 -1.04 -10.02
C LYS A 157 -24.02 -2.17 -10.93
N GLY A 158 -25.06 -2.87 -10.52
CA GLY A 158 -25.57 -4.04 -11.23
C GLY A 158 -24.90 -5.37 -10.82
N GLN A 159 -23.87 -5.35 -9.99
CA GLN A 159 -23.27 -6.57 -9.44
C GLN A 159 -24.30 -7.40 -8.70
N VAL A 160 -24.27 -8.72 -8.92
CA VAL A 160 -25.19 -9.67 -8.26
C VAL A 160 -24.40 -10.54 -7.29
N LEU A 161 -24.81 -10.55 -6.03
CA LEU A 161 -24.28 -11.47 -5.02
C LEU A 161 -25.39 -12.42 -4.55
N LYS A 162 -25.01 -13.67 -4.35
CA LYS A 162 -25.96 -14.78 -4.07
C LYS A 162 -26.96 -14.50 -2.93
N TYR A 163 -26.51 -13.79 -1.89
CA TYR A 163 -27.32 -13.55 -0.69
C TYR A 163 -27.71 -12.08 -0.51
N ALA A 164 -27.15 -11.16 -1.31
CA ALA A 164 -27.41 -9.72 -1.21
C ALA A 164 -28.24 -9.17 -2.39
N GLY A 165 -28.51 -9.99 -3.41
CA GLY A 165 -29.25 -9.56 -4.59
C GLY A 165 -28.40 -8.69 -5.54
N VAL A 166 -28.99 -7.59 -6.06
CA VAL A 166 -28.38 -6.69 -7.03
C VAL A 166 -27.94 -5.39 -6.35
N ASN A 167 -26.70 -4.93 -6.62
CA ASN A 167 -26.26 -3.61 -6.19
C ASN A 167 -26.83 -2.52 -7.09
N HIS A 168 -27.61 -1.60 -6.53
CA HIS A 168 -28.19 -0.46 -7.24
C HIS A 168 -27.40 0.83 -7.09
N LEU A 169 -26.39 0.87 -6.19
CA LEU A 169 -25.59 2.05 -5.90
C LEU A 169 -24.36 2.12 -6.82
N PRO A 170 -23.91 3.33 -7.19
CA PRO A 170 -22.62 3.51 -7.87
C PRO A 170 -21.48 3.13 -6.93
N SER A 171 -20.38 2.64 -7.51
CA SER A 171 -19.16 2.34 -6.77
C SER A 171 -18.37 3.60 -6.42
N LEU A 172 -17.74 3.62 -5.25
CA LEU A 172 -16.70 4.59 -4.92
C LEU A 172 -15.37 4.16 -5.54
N ASP A 173 -14.61 5.12 -6.05
CA ASP A 173 -13.23 4.93 -6.50
C ASP A 173 -12.24 5.42 -5.43
N ILE A 174 -11.46 4.49 -4.86
CA ILE A 174 -10.54 4.79 -3.74
C ILE A 174 -9.43 5.75 -4.17
N CYS A 175 -8.95 5.66 -5.41
CA CYS A 175 -7.92 6.56 -5.92
C CYS A 175 -8.46 7.99 -6.08
N LEU A 176 -9.68 8.16 -6.61
CA LEU A 176 -10.34 9.47 -6.69
C LEU A 176 -10.58 10.06 -5.30
N GLU A 177 -11.02 9.24 -4.33
CA GLU A 177 -11.21 9.67 -2.95
C GLU A 177 -9.89 10.10 -2.28
N ALA A 178 -8.79 9.41 -2.57
CA ALA A 178 -7.46 9.76 -2.10
C ALA A 178 -6.96 11.08 -2.71
N LEU A 179 -7.11 11.26 -4.03
CA LEU A 179 -6.77 12.51 -4.72
C LEU A 179 -7.59 13.69 -4.20
N ALA A 180 -8.90 13.50 -3.99
CA ALA A 180 -9.79 14.52 -3.44
C ALA A 180 -9.41 14.92 -2.00
N ALA A 181 -8.82 14.00 -1.23
CA ALA A 181 -8.31 14.26 0.12
C ALA A 181 -6.85 14.78 0.16
N ASN A 182 -6.22 15.04 -1.00
CA ASN A 182 -4.84 15.50 -1.16
C ASN A 182 -3.77 14.47 -0.77
N ALA A 183 -3.95 13.20 -1.12
CA ALA A 183 -2.88 12.21 -1.00
C ALA A 183 -1.64 12.63 -1.79
N THR A 184 -0.46 12.30 -1.26
CA THR A 184 0.83 12.61 -1.90
C THR A 184 1.38 11.47 -2.75
N PHE A 185 0.79 10.27 -2.64
CA PHE A 185 1.09 9.13 -3.51
C PHE A 185 -0.20 8.34 -3.73
N VAL A 186 -0.61 8.17 -4.99
CA VAL A 186 -1.82 7.42 -5.35
C VAL A 186 -1.52 6.47 -6.51
N ALA A 187 -1.72 5.19 -6.28
CA ALA A 187 -1.51 4.16 -7.29
C ALA A 187 -2.59 3.08 -7.23
N ARG A 188 -2.84 2.44 -8.36
CA ARG A 188 -3.65 1.23 -8.47
C ARG A 188 -2.87 0.12 -9.14
N SER A 189 -3.12 -1.11 -8.72
CA SER A 189 -2.58 -2.29 -9.37
C SER A 189 -3.59 -3.44 -9.34
N PHE A 190 -3.22 -4.52 -9.98
CA PHE A 190 -3.98 -5.75 -10.02
C PHE A 190 -3.17 -6.89 -9.41
N ALA A 191 -3.74 -7.67 -8.50
CA ALA A 191 -3.04 -8.77 -7.81
C ALA A 191 -2.48 -9.84 -8.77
N GLY A 192 -2.97 -9.87 -10.02
CA GLY A 192 -2.45 -10.70 -11.10
C GLY A 192 -1.15 -10.18 -11.73
N ASP A 193 -0.86 -8.88 -11.65
CA ASP A 193 0.42 -8.29 -12.08
C ASP A 193 1.38 -8.15 -10.89
N ALA A 194 2.05 -9.25 -10.60
CA ALA A 194 2.96 -9.33 -9.47
C ALA A 194 4.17 -8.38 -9.56
N LYS A 195 4.63 -8.04 -10.77
CA LYS A 195 5.79 -7.15 -10.98
C LYS A 195 5.41 -5.71 -10.67
N GLN A 196 4.28 -5.25 -11.20
CA GLN A 196 3.80 -3.89 -10.96
C GLN A 196 3.47 -3.68 -9.48
N VAL A 197 2.78 -4.64 -8.83
CA VAL A 197 2.48 -4.58 -7.37
C VAL A 197 3.77 -4.44 -6.57
N GLU A 198 4.81 -5.24 -6.87
CA GLU A 198 6.08 -5.19 -6.13
C GLU A 198 6.81 -3.87 -6.33
N ALA A 199 6.87 -3.35 -7.56
CA ALA A 199 7.51 -2.07 -7.85
C ALA A 199 6.80 -0.90 -7.18
N LEU A 200 5.46 -0.87 -7.22
CA LEU A 200 4.65 0.15 -6.54
C LEU A 200 4.79 0.08 -5.01
N LEU A 201 4.89 -1.12 -4.43
CA LEU A 201 5.14 -1.29 -3.00
C LEU A 201 6.51 -0.74 -2.59
N LYS A 202 7.57 -1.00 -3.37
CA LYS A 202 8.90 -0.43 -3.13
C LYS A 202 8.86 1.10 -3.18
N ALA A 203 8.22 1.66 -4.20
CA ALA A 203 8.05 3.10 -4.34
C ALA A 203 7.27 3.71 -3.18
N ALA A 204 6.18 3.07 -2.75
CA ALA A 204 5.37 3.52 -1.62
C ALA A 204 6.12 3.46 -0.28
N LEU A 205 6.94 2.42 -0.06
CA LEU A 205 7.78 2.27 1.14
C LEU A 205 8.92 3.29 1.19
N SER A 206 9.34 3.81 0.04
CA SER A 206 10.38 4.84 -0.09
C SER A 206 9.82 6.26 -0.13
N HIS A 207 8.48 6.41 -0.21
CA HIS A 207 7.80 7.70 -0.17
C HIS A 207 7.61 8.17 1.27
N ARG A 208 7.78 9.48 1.51
CA ARG A 208 7.45 10.11 2.79
C ARG A 208 6.06 10.74 2.71
N GLY A 209 5.20 10.41 3.65
CA GLY A 209 3.81 10.82 3.67
C GLY A 209 2.85 9.67 3.38
N MET A 210 1.61 9.98 3.07
CA MET A 210 0.55 8.99 2.84
C MET A 210 0.64 8.40 1.44
N ALA A 211 1.08 7.15 1.33
CA ALA A 211 1.01 6.38 0.09
C ALA A 211 -0.25 5.51 0.07
N VAL A 212 -1.14 5.73 -0.90
CA VAL A 212 -2.38 4.96 -1.09
C VAL A 212 -2.22 4.04 -2.29
N LEU A 213 -2.32 2.72 -2.04
CA LEU A 213 -2.33 1.68 -3.08
C LEU A 213 -3.67 0.95 -3.07
N ASP A 214 -4.47 1.15 -4.11
CA ASP A 214 -5.70 0.40 -4.38
C ASP A 214 -5.35 -0.83 -5.23
N ILE A 215 -5.24 -2.01 -4.61
CA ILE A 215 -4.87 -3.23 -5.34
C ILE A 215 -6.12 -4.08 -5.55
N ILE A 216 -6.56 -4.17 -6.80
CA ILE A 216 -7.68 -5.05 -7.18
C ILE A 216 -7.29 -6.48 -6.89
N SER A 217 -8.00 -7.09 -5.95
CA SER A 217 -7.66 -8.37 -5.34
C SER A 217 -8.85 -9.34 -5.39
N PRO A 218 -9.03 -10.11 -6.47
CA PRO A 218 -10.22 -10.91 -6.68
C PRO A 218 -10.58 -11.83 -5.52
N CYS A 219 -11.85 -11.81 -5.13
CA CYS A 219 -12.42 -12.75 -4.16
C CYS A 219 -12.91 -14.01 -4.88
N VAL A 220 -12.11 -15.07 -4.88
CA VAL A 220 -12.41 -16.32 -5.58
C VAL A 220 -13.69 -17.02 -5.14
N THR A 221 -14.23 -16.66 -3.98
CA THR A 221 -15.44 -17.28 -3.41
C THR A 221 -16.72 -16.53 -3.75
N PHE A 222 -16.67 -15.19 -3.76
CA PHE A 222 -17.89 -14.39 -3.84
C PHE A 222 -17.93 -13.44 -5.05
N ASN A 223 -16.77 -13.04 -5.62
CA ASN A 223 -16.72 -12.02 -6.65
C ASN A 223 -15.62 -12.28 -7.69
N ASN A 224 -15.58 -13.49 -8.26
CA ASN A 224 -14.64 -13.85 -9.30
C ASN A 224 -15.35 -14.45 -10.53
N HIS A 225 -16.26 -13.68 -11.10
CA HIS A 225 -17.02 -14.04 -12.31
C HIS A 225 -16.79 -12.97 -13.39
N GLU A 226 -17.03 -13.32 -14.64
CA GLU A 226 -16.70 -12.51 -15.82
C GLU A 226 -17.37 -11.11 -15.81
N THR A 227 -18.52 -10.98 -15.19
CA THR A 227 -19.24 -9.70 -15.10
C THR A 227 -18.76 -8.77 -13.97
N SER A 228 -17.81 -9.23 -13.15
CA SER A 228 -17.22 -8.39 -12.09
C SER A 228 -15.93 -7.76 -12.54
N ASN A 229 -15.82 -6.42 -12.47
CA ASN A 229 -14.57 -5.69 -12.77
C ASN A 229 -13.47 -5.92 -11.73
N LYS A 230 -13.72 -6.73 -10.71
CA LYS A 230 -12.76 -7.14 -9.67
C LYS A 230 -12.51 -8.66 -9.70
N SER A 231 -12.68 -9.28 -10.87
CA SER A 231 -12.39 -10.69 -11.09
C SER A 231 -11.06 -10.90 -11.81
N TYR A 232 -10.48 -12.10 -11.72
CA TYR A 232 -9.29 -12.44 -12.49
C TYR A 232 -9.53 -12.47 -14.01
N PRO A 233 -10.65 -13.06 -14.52
CA PRO A 233 -10.92 -13.01 -15.95
C PRO A 233 -11.01 -11.57 -16.46
N TRP A 234 -11.83 -10.75 -15.83
CA TRP A 234 -12.04 -9.37 -16.26
C TRP A 234 -10.76 -8.52 -16.15
N GLY A 235 -10.03 -8.62 -15.02
CA GLY A 235 -8.77 -7.90 -14.83
C GLY A 235 -7.74 -8.21 -15.89
N LYS A 236 -7.54 -9.48 -16.24
CA LYS A 236 -6.59 -9.88 -17.29
C LYS A 236 -6.96 -9.36 -18.68
N GLU A 237 -8.24 -9.20 -18.98
CA GLU A 237 -8.73 -8.73 -20.27
C GLU A 237 -8.73 -7.21 -20.39
N HIS A 238 -8.99 -6.48 -19.28
CA HIS A 238 -9.27 -5.05 -19.28
C HIS A 238 -8.18 -4.21 -18.61
N GLU A 239 -7.16 -4.84 -18.01
CA GLU A 239 -6.04 -4.12 -17.41
C GLU A 239 -5.27 -3.34 -18.48
N ILE A 240 -5.11 -2.04 -18.25
CA ILE A 240 -4.33 -1.15 -19.08
C ILE A 240 -3.26 -0.50 -18.19
N PRO A 241 -2.05 -1.07 -18.16
CA PRO A 241 -0.94 -0.42 -17.47
C PRO A 241 -0.57 0.87 -18.19
N MET A 242 -0.54 1.98 -17.48
CA MET A 242 -0.20 3.30 -18.03
C MET A 242 1.27 3.38 -18.43
N HIS A 243 2.12 2.65 -17.71
CA HIS A 243 3.57 2.66 -17.90
C HIS A 243 4.19 1.37 -17.38
N GLU A 244 5.37 1.06 -17.86
CA GLU A 244 6.28 0.14 -17.18
C GLU A 244 6.95 0.90 -16.03
N LEU A 245 6.86 0.37 -14.81
CA LEU A 245 7.44 0.98 -13.64
C LEU A 245 8.67 0.21 -13.21
N ASN A 246 9.81 0.89 -13.18
CA ASN A 246 11.06 0.39 -12.63
C ASN A 246 11.43 1.20 -11.40
N PHE A 247 11.68 0.51 -10.29
CA PHE A 247 12.17 1.10 -9.06
C PHE A 247 13.68 0.92 -8.99
N VAL A 248 14.42 2.03 -8.81
CA VAL A 248 15.88 2.03 -8.69
C VAL A 248 16.26 2.41 -7.25
N PRO A 249 16.83 1.48 -6.46
CA PRO A 249 17.28 1.76 -5.11
C PRO A 249 18.39 2.84 -5.10
N LYS A 250 18.49 3.61 -4.02
CA LYS A 250 19.48 4.69 -3.86
C LYS A 250 20.95 4.24 -3.97
N PHE A 251 21.22 2.95 -3.77
CA PHE A 251 22.58 2.38 -3.83
C PHE A 251 22.95 1.84 -5.23
N GLU A 252 22.02 1.83 -6.19
CA GLU A 252 22.29 1.48 -7.57
C GLU A 252 22.56 2.75 -8.39
N GLN A 253 23.59 2.66 -9.27
CA GLN A 253 23.83 3.74 -10.22
C GLN A 253 22.75 3.75 -11.29
N ILE A 254 22.23 4.93 -11.60
CA ILE A 254 21.28 5.11 -12.69
C ILE A 254 22.06 5.00 -13.99
N GLU A 255 21.90 3.89 -14.73
CA GLU A 255 22.27 3.85 -16.14
C GLU A 255 21.15 4.55 -16.92
N ILE A 256 21.50 5.70 -17.51
CA ILE A 256 20.59 6.46 -18.37
C ILE A 256 20.65 5.78 -19.74
N ASP A 257 19.72 4.87 -20.00
CA ASP A 257 19.39 4.53 -21.39
C ASP A 257 18.56 5.69 -21.95
N GLU A 258 19.06 6.35 -22.98
CA GLU A 258 18.33 7.40 -23.70
C GLU A 258 17.06 6.82 -24.35
N TYR A 259 15.92 7.06 -23.72
CA TYR A 259 14.60 6.82 -24.30
C TYR A 259 13.74 8.07 -24.19
N ASP A 260 13.23 8.54 -25.29
CA ASP A 260 12.48 9.81 -25.45
C ASP A 260 11.14 9.88 -24.68
N ASP A 261 10.70 8.83 -23.98
CA ASP A 261 9.38 8.74 -23.34
C ASP A 261 9.44 8.25 -21.87
N GLU A 262 10.51 8.56 -21.14
CA GLU A 262 10.64 8.20 -19.73
C GLU A 262 10.40 9.39 -18.80
N ARG A 263 9.68 9.16 -17.71
CA ARG A 263 9.53 10.09 -16.59
C ARG A 263 10.25 9.51 -15.37
N GLU A 264 11.12 10.31 -14.78
CA GLU A 264 11.82 9.93 -13.56
C GLU A 264 11.33 10.78 -12.40
N VAL A 265 11.11 10.15 -11.25
CA VAL A 265 10.75 10.82 -9.99
C VAL A 265 11.66 10.33 -8.88
N GLN A 266 12.39 11.26 -8.26
CA GLN A 266 13.19 10.93 -7.08
C GLN A 266 12.32 10.87 -5.83
N LEU A 267 12.50 9.81 -5.05
CA LEU A 267 11.84 9.62 -3.78
C LEU A 267 12.65 10.20 -2.62
N HIS A 268 12.03 10.38 -1.47
CA HIS A 268 12.61 11.03 -0.29
C HIS A 268 13.86 10.33 0.26
N ASP A 269 13.97 9.02 0.08
CA ASP A 269 15.12 8.22 0.51
C ASP A 269 16.28 8.23 -0.49
N GLY A 270 16.14 8.93 -1.63
CA GLY A 270 17.12 9.01 -2.71
C GLY A 270 16.99 7.90 -3.76
N SER A 271 16.02 7.02 -3.65
CA SER A 271 15.65 6.07 -4.71
C SER A 271 14.90 6.77 -5.84
N TRP A 272 14.72 6.08 -6.96
CA TRP A 272 14.05 6.62 -8.14
C TRP A 272 12.95 5.70 -8.64
N ILE A 273 11.89 6.31 -9.15
CA ILE A 273 10.88 5.64 -9.97
C ILE A 273 11.14 6.05 -11.41
N LYS A 274 11.35 5.07 -12.28
CA LYS A 274 11.42 5.24 -13.73
C LYS A 274 10.12 4.74 -14.34
N LEU A 275 9.41 5.63 -15.02
CA LEU A 275 8.13 5.35 -15.67
C LEU A 275 8.33 5.45 -17.17
N LYS A 276 8.30 4.29 -17.86
CA LYS A 276 8.30 4.24 -19.31
C LYS A 276 6.86 4.28 -19.80
N LYS A 277 6.53 5.32 -20.54
CA LYS A 277 5.21 5.55 -21.12
C LYS A 277 4.85 4.43 -22.11
N LEU A 278 3.67 3.84 -21.97
CA LEU A 278 3.18 2.82 -22.90
C LEU A 278 2.15 3.39 -23.89
N SER A 279 1.11 4.05 -23.41
CA SER A 279 0.03 4.52 -24.29
C SER A 279 -0.70 5.77 -23.79
N THR A 280 -0.45 6.19 -22.56
CA THR A 280 -1.20 7.27 -21.91
C THR A 280 -0.32 8.48 -21.71
N ASP A 281 -0.73 9.66 -22.21
CA ASP A 281 -0.04 10.92 -21.95
C ASP A 281 -0.43 11.43 -20.55
N HIS A 282 0.23 10.89 -19.52
CA HIS A 282 -0.03 11.19 -18.13
C HIS A 282 1.26 11.59 -17.40
N ASP A 283 1.26 12.78 -16.82
CA ASP A 283 2.30 13.21 -15.87
C ASP A 283 1.87 12.85 -14.44
N PRO A 284 2.58 11.93 -13.74
CA PRO A 284 2.21 11.55 -12.39
C PRO A 284 2.39 12.68 -11.36
N THR A 285 3.02 13.79 -11.72
CA THR A 285 3.11 14.98 -10.86
C THR A 285 1.94 15.96 -11.06
N ASP A 286 1.11 15.75 -12.08
CA ASP A 286 -0.10 16.54 -12.32
C ASP A 286 -1.34 15.86 -11.73
N LYS A 287 -1.79 16.40 -10.59
CA LYS A 287 -2.96 15.92 -9.88
C LYS A 287 -4.25 16.00 -10.72
N MET A 288 -4.41 17.06 -11.52
CA MET A 288 -5.63 17.22 -12.34
C MET A 288 -5.64 16.26 -13.51
N SER A 289 -4.48 15.95 -14.09
CA SER A 289 -4.34 14.89 -15.08
C SER A 289 -4.74 13.54 -14.47
N ALA A 290 -4.31 13.23 -13.24
CA ALA A 290 -4.70 12.00 -12.52
C ALA A 290 -6.24 11.90 -12.35
N PHE A 291 -6.90 12.96 -11.92
CA PHE A 291 -8.37 12.99 -11.85
C PHE A 291 -9.03 12.71 -13.20
N ARG A 292 -8.59 13.40 -14.25
CA ARG A 292 -9.18 13.27 -15.59
C ARG A 292 -9.08 11.83 -16.11
N ILE A 293 -7.90 11.21 -16.05
CA ILE A 293 -7.72 9.86 -16.61
C ILE A 293 -8.51 8.80 -15.82
N LEU A 294 -8.63 8.96 -14.50
CA LEU A 294 -9.42 8.04 -13.69
C LEU A 294 -10.92 8.15 -13.96
N GLU A 295 -11.45 9.37 -14.12
CA GLU A 295 -12.85 9.61 -14.50
C GLU A 295 -13.15 9.08 -15.90
N GLU A 296 -12.24 9.27 -16.86
CA GLU A 296 -12.36 8.73 -18.21
C GLU A 296 -12.36 7.22 -18.21
N ALA A 297 -11.42 6.59 -17.46
CA ALA A 297 -11.34 5.14 -17.33
C ALA A 297 -12.61 4.55 -16.70
N HIS A 298 -13.14 5.22 -15.66
CA HIS A 298 -14.38 4.80 -15.03
C HIS A 298 -15.56 4.81 -16.01
N ARG A 299 -15.69 5.88 -16.79
CA ARG A 299 -16.74 6.02 -17.82
C ARG A 299 -16.61 4.99 -18.94
N GLU A 300 -15.38 4.64 -19.32
CA GLU A 300 -15.07 3.70 -20.40
C GLU A 300 -14.96 2.24 -19.91
N GLN A 301 -15.19 1.98 -18.63
CA GLN A 301 -15.06 0.65 -17.99
C GLN A 301 -13.67 0.02 -18.19
N LYS A 302 -12.63 0.83 -18.12
CA LYS A 302 -11.23 0.41 -18.18
C LYS A 302 -10.63 0.28 -16.79
N LEU A 303 -9.76 -0.72 -16.60
CA LEU A 303 -8.95 -0.85 -15.38
C LEU A 303 -7.57 -0.24 -15.65
N LEU A 304 -7.42 1.06 -15.42
CA LEU A 304 -6.09 1.67 -15.43
C LEU A 304 -5.30 1.24 -14.21
N THR A 305 -4.04 0.85 -14.43
CA THR A 305 -3.09 0.50 -13.37
C THR A 305 -1.78 1.27 -13.53
N GLY A 306 -1.08 1.48 -12.41
CA GLY A 306 0.16 2.23 -12.33
C GLY A 306 0.12 3.32 -11.26
N LEU A 307 1.10 4.21 -11.32
CA LEU A 307 1.20 5.40 -10.47
C LEU A 307 0.40 6.54 -11.08
N PHE A 308 -0.65 6.99 -10.41
CA PHE A 308 -1.50 8.10 -10.87
C PHE A 308 -0.97 9.45 -10.42
N TYR A 309 -0.51 9.54 -9.17
CA TYR A 309 -0.04 10.80 -8.63
C TYR A 309 1.06 10.60 -7.59
N ILE A 310 2.05 11.49 -7.65
CA ILE A 310 3.10 11.60 -6.64
C ILE A 310 3.50 13.06 -6.44
N ASN A 311 3.61 13.47 -5.16
CA ASN A 311 4.14 14.77 -4.77
C ASN A 311 5.15 14.57 -3.64
N THR A 312 6.43 14.82 -3.92
CA THR A 312 7.54 14.69 -2.98
C THR A 312 7.87 15.99 -2.24
N ASP A 313 7.22 17.10 -2.59
CA ASP A 313 7.49 18.43 -2.01
C ASP A 313 6.63 18.72 -0.78
N GLN A 314 5.52 17.98 -0.61
CA GLN A 314 4.61 18.22 0.51
C GLN A 314 5.15 17.56 1.79
N PRO A 315 5.33 18.32 2.89
CA PRO A 315 5.76 17.76 4.17
C PRO A 315 4.72 16.78 4.73
N ASP A 316 5.20 15.76 5.43
CA ASP A 316 4.33 14.82 6.13
C ASP A 316 3.80 15.39 7.46
N MET A 317 2.89 14.65 8.10
CA MET A 317 2.30 15.04 9.38
C MET A 317 3.36 15.25 10.48
N ILE A 318 4.42 14.47 10.47
CA ILE A 318 5.49 14.51 11.48
C ILE A 318 6.25 15.85 11.39
N GLU A 319 6.60 16.24 10.16
CA GLU A 319 7.25 17.52 9.88
C GLU A 319 6.33 18.71 10.19
N LEU A 320 5.06 18.64 9.73
CA LEU A 320 4.06 19.69 9.98
C LEU A 320 3.80 19.95 11.47
N LEU A 321 3.86 18.90 12.30
CA LEU A 321 3.68 19.00 13.75
C LEU A 321 4.98 19.33 14.49
N ASN A 322 6.11 19.44 13.78
CA ASN A 322 7.43 19.68 14.38
C ASN A 322 7.72 18.74 15.55
N MET A 323 7.48 17.43 15.34
CA MET A 323 7.59 16.43 16.39
C MET A 323 9.05 16.16 16.75
N VAL A 324 9.29 15.92 18.03
CA VAL A 324 10.63 15.53 18.53
C VAL A 324 11.02 14.13 18.05
N ASP A 325 12.33 13.89 17.90
CA ASP A 325 12.86 12.60 17.43
C ASP A 325 12.72 11.48 18.47
N THR A 326 12.77 11.86 19.75
CA THR A 326 12.69 10.89 20.85
C THR A 326 11.29 10.28 20.93
N PRO A 327 11.14 8.93 20.88
CA PRO A 327 9.86 8.28 21.09
C PRO A 327 9.22 8.68 22.43
N LEU A 328 7.89 8.83 22.43
CA LEU A 328 7.14 9.26 23.62
C LEU A 328 7.47 8.43 24.88
N ALA A 329 7.66 7.12 24.70
CA ALA A 329 8.01 6.22 25.81
C ALA A 329 9.40 6.47 26.42
N HIS A 330 10.25 7.20 25.73
CA HIS A 330 11.62 7.53 26.16
C HIS A 330 11.75 8.99 26.66
N LEU A 331 10.70 9.80 26.53
CA LEU A 331 10.68 11.14 27.09
C LEU A 331 10.58 11.09 28.62
N SER A 332 11.35 11.92 29.28
CA SER A 332 11.30 12.06 30.73
C SER A 332 10.05 12.83 31.18
N GLU A 333 9.72 12.74 32.48
CA GLU A 333 8.61 13.52 33.05
C GLU A 333 8.81 15.01 32.88
N VAL A 334 10.06 15.49 32.93
CA VAL A 334 10.40 16.90 32.73
C VAL A 334 10.13 17.37 31.32
N ASP A 335 10.32 16.50 30.32
CA ASP A 335 10.08 16.81 28.90
C ASP A 335 8.60 16.85 28.55
N THR A 336 7.77 16.09 29.30
CA THR A 336 6.33 15.93 29.00
C THR A 336 5.41 16.81 29.86
N ARG A 337 5.96 17.44 30.92
CA ARG A 337 5.18 18.29 31.83
C ARG A 337 5.71 19.71 31.84
N PRO A 338 4.83 20.72 31.82
CA PRO A 338 5.24 22.12 32.10
C PRO A 338 5.88 22.22 33.46
N SER A 339 6.92 23.06 33.59
CA SER A 339 7.53 23.32 34.85
C SER A 339 6.55 24.07 35.80
N ARG A 340 6.76 23.94 37.11
CA ARG A 340 5.96 24.68 38.08
C ARG A 340 6.07 26.22 37.91
N ALA A 341 7.24 26.70 37.44
CA ALA A 341 7.45 28.10 37.11
C ALA A 341 6.61 28.53 35.89
N ALA A 342 6.55 27.71 34.83
CA ALA A 342 5.71 27.99 33.66
C ALA A 342 4.22 28.05 34.03
N LEU A 343 3.75 27.14 34.90
CA LEU A 343 2.38 27.17 35.39
C LEU A 343 2.11 28.45 36.20
N GLN A 344 3.03 28.86 37.10
CA GLN A 344 2.89 30.10 37.88
C GLN A 344 2.86 31.35 36.99
N GLN A 345 3.67 31.37 35.93
CA GLN A 345 3.65 32.44 34.93
C GLN A 345 2.30 32.56 34.26
N ILE A 346 1.77 31.45 33.71
CA ILE A 346 0.45 31.43 33.08
C ILE A 346 -0.65 31.86 34.04
N MET A 347 -0.60 31.40 35.30
CA MET A 347 -1.57 31.79 36.29
C MET A 347 -1.47 33.27 36.71
N ALA A 348 -0.32 33.91 36.53
CA ALA A 348 -0.13 35.36 36.83
C ALA A 348 -0.59 36.25 35.66
N GLU A 349 -0.70 35.68 34.42
CA GLU A 349 -1.18 36.37 33.22
C GLU A 349 -2.71 36.30 33.07
N LEU A 350 -3.38 35.42 33.81
CA LEU A 350 -4.84 35.27 33.89
C LEU A 350 -5.43 36.16 34.98
#